data_7aee302fb5f39ee4a71aa821d12b6256
#
_entry.id   7aee302fb5f39ee4a71aa821d12b6256
#
_cell.length_a   1.000
_cell.length_b   1.000
_cell.length_c   1.000
_cell.angle_alpha   90.00
_cell.angle_beta   90.00
_cell.angle_gamma   90.00
#
_symmetry.space_group_name_H-M   'P 1'
#
loop_
_entity.id
_entity.type
_entity.pdbx_description
1 polymer ?
#
loop_
_entity_poly.entity_id
_entity_poly.type
_entity_poly.pdbx_seq_one_letter_code
_entity_poly.pdbx_strand_id
1 'polypeptide(L)'
;DTLWSGFIAMDYQGNVKAIVGGRDKKEESRVYNIATDAKRSPGSCIKPIASYAPALDQDLMTWSTLFTDEPITIKVKGKDKKWPVNYSETGDSANWSYQQLTTVEMLTRSLNTLPAQLIKKMTPAYSYNFLKEKLDITTLADSDADYSPVTVGGLTNGTKLEELVGAYMIFGNGGKKYDVTYVSKVEDADGNAIYEKSDGYKQAISESTAYVMNRMMQNVITQQDGTGRYAK
;
A
#
# COMPACT_ATOMS: atom_id res chain seq x y z
N ASP A 1 27.89 -7.79 -0.77
CA ASP A 1 26.83 -6.83 -1.15
C ASP A 1 26.37 -6.10 0.10
N THR A 2 26.42 -4.75 0.09
CA THR A 2 25.96 -3.93 1.20
C THR A 2 24.42 -3.91 1.22
N LEU A 3 23.82 -4.41 2.30
CA LEU A 3 22.36 -4.33 2.49
C LEU A 3 21.97 -2.90 2.86
N TRP A 4 21.26 -2.25 1.97
CA TRP A 4 20.68 -0.93 2.19
C TRP A 4 19.31 -1.07 2.84
N SER A 5 19.12 -0.40 3.97
CA SER A 5 17.84 -0.42 4.70
C SER A 5 17.50 0.95 5.25
N GLY A 6 16.23 1.30 5.21
CA GLY A 6 15.65 2.47 5.86
C GLY A 6 14.50 2.06 6.77
N PHE A 7 14.20 2.87 7.74
CA PHE A 7 13.09 2.66 8.68
C PHE A 7 12.38 3.98 8.93
N ILE A 8 11.06 3.95 9.07
CA ILE A 8 10.25 5.06 9.51
C ILE A 8 9.15 4.55 10.44
N ALA A 9 8.95 5.24 11.56
CA ALA A 9 7.81 5.06 12.45
C ALA A 9 7.00 6.35 12.49
N MET A 10 5.68 6.21 12.37
CA MET A 10 4.74 7.33 12.29
C MET A 10 3.54 7.04 13.17
N ASP A 11 3.00 8.07 13.83
CA ASP A 11 1.71 7.94 14.50
C ASP A 11 0.53 8.04 13.52
N TYR A 12 -0.66 7.77 14.02
CA TYR A 12 -1.88 7.80 13.22
C TYR A 12 -2.36 9.22 12.81
N GLN A 13 -1.67 10.26 13.24
CA GLN A 13 -1.87 11.64 12.83
C GLN A 13 -0.78 12.13 11.86
N GLY A 14 0.06 11.23 11.36
CA GLY A 14 1.08 11.54 10.35
C GLY A 14 2.37 12.12 10.91
N ASN A 15 2.55 12.17 12.25
CA ASN A 15 3.79 12.66 12.82
C ASN A 15 4.86 11.56 12.80
N VAL A 16 6.00 11.85 12.21
CA VAL A 16 7.15 10.94 12.20
C VAL A 16 7.78 10.94 13.59
N LYS A 17 7.79 9.76 14.23
CA LYS A 17 8.34 9.55 15.57
C LYS A 17 9.78 9.05 15.55
N ALA A 18 10.15 8.29 14.52
CA ALA A 18 11.50 7.82 14.32
C ALA A 18 11.78 7.61 12.83
N ILE A 19 13.01 7.87 12.43
CA ILE A 19 13.47 7.65 11.06
C ILE A 19 14.92 7.19 11.06
N VAL A 20 15.24 6.18 10.26
CA VAL A 20 16.61 5.72 10.01
C VAL A 20 16.81 5.69 8.49
N GLY A 21 17.69 6.53 7.99
CA GLY A 21 17.95 6.69 6.56
C GLY A 21 18.98 5.74 5.96
N GLY A 22 19.63 4.89 6.78
CA GLY A 22 20.65 3.93 6.35
C GLY A 22 21.29 3.20 7.51
N ARG A 23 22.06 2.15 7.23
CA ARG A 23 22.75 1.31 8.25
C ARG A 23 24.10 1.89 8.69
N ASP A 24 24.79 2.50 7.74
CA ASP A 24 26.17 2.89 7.95
C ASP A 24 26.29 4.20 8.73
N LYS A 25 27.48 4.47 9.28
CA LYS A 25 27.79 5.72 9.94
C LYS A 25 27.63 6.86 8.93
N LYS A 26 26.89 7.88 9.33
CA LYS A 26 26.75 9.10 8.54
C LYS A 26 28.03 9.94 8.64
N GLU A 27 28.73 10.07 7.53
CA GLU A 27 30.01 10.79 7.48
C GLU A 27 29.86 12.27 7.04
N GLU A 28 28.77 12.58 6.32
CA GLU A 28 28.51 13.92 5.79
C GLU A 28 27.09 14.41 6.10
N SER A 29 26.87 15.71 6.00
CA SER A 29 25.54 16.31 6.05
C SER A 29 24.79 16.13 4.74
N ARG A 30 23.45 16.02 4.79
CA ARG A 30 22.56 15.93 3.62
C ARG A 30 22.84 14.74 2.70
N VAL A 31 23.35 13.64 3.27
CA VAL A 31 23.48 12.37 2.53
C VAL A 31 22.10 11.79 2.21
N TYR A 32 22.08 10.96 1.15
CA TYR A 32 20.88 10.25 0.71
C TYR A 32 20.22 9.46 1.85
N ASN A 33 18.94 9.74 2.06
CA ASN A 33 18.13 9.11 3.10
C ASN A 33 17.19 8.09 2.46
N ILE A 34 17.42 6.81 2.70
CA ILE A 34 16.63 5.73 2.07
C ILE A 34 15.15 5.83 2.43
N ALA A 35 14.80 6.28 3.64
CA ALA A 35 13.42 6.35 4.08
C ALA A 35 12.60 7.46 3.38
N THR A 36 13.25 8.54 2.90
CA THR A 36 12.58 9.70 2.28
C THR A 36 12.90 9.88 0.80
N ASP A 37 14.10 9.44 0.36
CA ASP A 37 14.57 9.73 -0.99
C ASP A 37 14.46 8.53 -1.94
N ALA A 38 14.62 7.30 -1.38
CA ALA A 38 14.58 6.09 -2.19
C ALA A 38 13.17 5.81 -2.70
N LYS A 39 13.06 5.63 -4.01
CA LYS A 39 11.84 5.15 -4.66
C LYS A 39 12.02 3.67 -4.98
N ARG A 40 11.12 2.83 -4.48
CA ARG A 40 11.13 1.38 -4.68
C ARG A 40 9.75 0.88 -5.02
N SER A 41 9.68 -0.16 -5.84
CA SER A 41 8.42 -0.86 -6.09
C SER A 41 7.89 -1.42 -4.78
N PRO A 42 6.66 -1.08 -4.35
CA PRO A 42 6.06 -1.57 -3.11
C PRO A 42 5.68 -3.06 -3.20
N GLY A 43 5.64 -3.63 -4.40
CA GLY A 43 5.17 -5.00 -4.59
C GLY A 43 3.79 -5.20 -3.99
N SER A 44 3.57 -6.35 -3.36
CA SER A 44 2.26 -6.70 -2.75
C SER A 44 1.81 -5.79 -1.61
N CYS A 45 2.67 -4.91 -1.08
CA CYS A 45 2.24 -3.89 -0.12
C CYS A 45 1.29 -2.85 -0.75
N ILE A 46 1.20 -2.78 -2.09
CA ILE A 46 0.22 -1.91 -2.76
C ILE A 46 -1.22 -2.44 -2.62
N LYS A 47 -1.44 -3.76 -2.53
CA LYS A 47 -2.74 -4.41 -2.62
C LYS A 47 -3.77 -3.89 -1.60
N PRO A 48 -3.45 -3.79 -0.29
CA PRO A 48 -4.41 -3.27 0.69
C PRO A 48 -4.93 -1.88 0.35
N ILE A 49 -4.06 -0.99 -0.13
CA ILE A 49 -4.37 0.42 -0.39
C ILE A 49 -4.88 0.70 -1.81
N ALA A 50 -4.49 -0.09 -2.81
CA ALA A 50 -4.88 0.12 -4.21
C ALA A 50 -6.12 -0.67 -4.64
N SER A 51 -6.38 -1.83 -4.02
CA SER A 51 -7.45 -2.72 -4.46
C SER A 51 -8.44 -3.08 -3.35
N TYR A 52 -7.98 -3.60 -2.21
CA TYR A 52 -8.88 -4.10 -1.17
C TYR A 52 -9.67 -2.98 -0.49
N ALA A 53 -9.00 -1.95 0.04
CA ALA A 53 -9.67 -0.87 0.74
C ALA A 53 -10.67 -0.11 -0.14
N PRO A 54 -10.30 0.35 -1.35
CA PRO A 54 -11.27 1.05 -2.19
C PRO A 54 -12.40 0.15 -2.71
N ALA A 55 -12.17 -1.16 -2.90
CA ALA A 55 -13.23 -2.08 -3.28
C ALA A 55 -14.22 -2.36 -2.14
N LEU A 56 -13.71 -2.49 -0.91
CA LEU A 56 -14.55 -2.64 0.28
C LEU A 56 -15.39 -1.36 0.54
N ASP A 57 -14.77 -0.19 0.35
CA ASP A 57 -15.42 1.12 0.54
C ASP A 57 -16.52 1.39 -0.50
N GLN A 58 -16.48 0.72 -1.65
CA GLN A 58 -17.49 0.75 -2.70
C GLN A 58 -18.50 -0.41 -2.63
N ASP A 59 -18.52 -1.18 -1.55
CA ASP A 59 -19.40 -2.35 -1.38
C ASP A 59 -19.24 -3.43 -2.49
N LEU A 60 -18.09 -3.48 -3.16
CA LEU A 60 -17.79 -4.50 -4.19
C LEU A 60 -17.41 -5.85 -3.61
N MET A 61 -17.11 -5.88 -2.33
CA MET A 61 -16.79 -7.08 -1.55
C MET A 61 -17.06 -6.86 -0.07
N THR A 62 -17.08 -7.95 0.68
CA THR A 62 -17.07 -7.99 2.14
C THR A 62 -15.92 -8.88 2.63
N TRP A 63 -15.73 -8.98 3.94
CA TRP A 63 -14.77 -9.90 4.57
C TRP A 63 -14.87 -11.34 4.04
N SER A 64 -16.10 -11.85 3.90
CA SER A 64 -16.41 -13.24 3.58
C SER A 64 -16.89 -13.46 2.14
N THR A 65 -16.88 -12.44 1.30
CA THR A 65 -17.23 -12.62 -0.12
C THR A 65 -16.32 -13.65 -0.75
N LEU A 66 -16.92 -14.63 -1.44
CA LEU A 66 -16.19 -15.66 -2.15
C LEU A 66 -15.79 -15.20 -3.55
N PHE A 67 -14.54 -15.43 -3.87
CA PHE A 67 -13.99 -15.24 -5.22
C PHE A 67 -13.25 -16.50 -5.65
N THR A 68 -13.31 -16.80 -6.94
CA THR A 68 -12.49 -17.88 -7.50
C THR A 68 -11.06 -17.40 -7.70
N ASP A 69 -10.09 -18.19 -7.26
CA ASP A 69 -8.67 -17.94 -7.52
C ASP A 69 -8.35 -18.24 -9.00
N GLU A 70 -8.73 -17.33 -9.87
CA GLU A 70 -8.55 -17.42 -11.32
C GLU A 70 -8.05 -16.11 -11.92
N PRO A 71 -7.32 -16.16 -13.05
CA PRO A 71 -6.84 -14.97 -13.73
C PRO A 71 -7.98 -14.20 -14.41
N ILE A 72 -7.76 -12.90 -14.59
CA ILE A 72 -8.53 -12.12 -15.57
C ILE A 72 -7.87 -12.21 -16.94
N THR A 73 -8.63 -11.87 -17.99
CA THR A 73 -8.08 -11.68 -19.33
C THR A 73 -7.81 -10.20 -19.56
N ILE A 74 -6.57 -9.87 -19.92
CA ILE A 74 -6.14 -8.53 -20.33
C ILE A 74 -5.60 -8.55 -21.76
N LYS A 75 -5.61 -7.40 -22.44
CA LYS A 75 -5.00 -7.27 -23.76
C LYS A 75 -3.55 -6.80 -23.63
N VAL A 76 -2.61 -7.58 -24.18
CA VAL A 76 -1.20 -7.24 -24.24
C VAL A 76 -0.78 -7.26 -25.71
N LYS A 77 -0.39 -6.11 -26.24
CA LYS A 77 -0.03 -5.94 -27.67
C LYS A 77 -1.14 -6.51 -28.61
N GLY A 78 -2.39 -6.22 -28.28
CA GLY A 78 -3.56 -6.65 -29.05
C GLY A 78 -3.99 -8.12 -28.89
N LYS A 79 -3.26 -8.93 -28.13
CA LYS A 79 -3.57 -10.35 -27.88
C LYS A 79 -4.14 -10.53 -26.46
N ASP A 80 -5.09 -11.43 -26.33
CA ASP A 80 -5.65 -11.80 -25.04
C ASP A 80 -4.62 -12.61 -24.24
N LYS A 81 -4.40 -12.22 -22.99
CA LYS A 81 -3.49 -12.88 -22.04
C LYS A 81 -4.19 -13.09 -20.70
N LYS A 82 -4.14 -14.33 -20.19
CA LYS A 82 -4.53 -14.62 -18.80
C LYS A 82 -3.50 -14.02 -17.85
N TRP A 83 -3.96 -13.24 -16.83
CA TRP A 83 -3.12 -12.50 -15.91
C TRP A 83 -3.91 -12.18 -14.62
N PRO A 84 -3.29 -12.02 -13.45
CA PRO A 84 -1.88 -12.28 -13.13
C PRO A 84 -1.64 -13.76 -12.82
N VAL A 85 -0.37 -14.13 -12.63
CA VAL A 85 -0.01 -15.39 -11.96
C VAL A 85 0.17 -15.14 -10.46
N ASN A 86 -0.16 -16.13 -9.61
CA ASN A 86 0.19 -16.08 -8.21
C ASN A 86 1.68 -16.38 -8.02
N TYR A 87 2.23 -15.95 -6.86
CA TYR A 87 3.61 -16.28 -6.51
C TYR A 87 3.77 -17.80 -6.33
N SER A 88 4.85 -18.36 -6.86
CA SER A 88 5.26 -19.74 -6.65
C SER A 88 6.76 -19.78 -6.37
N GLU A 89 7.17 -20.54 -5.36
CA GLU A 89 8.57 -20.75 -5.03
C GLU A 89 9.32 -21.53 -6.13
N THR A 90 8.59 -22.35 -6.90
CA THR A 90 9.14 -23.15 -8.00
C THR A 90 9.24 -22.37 -9.31
N GLY A 91 8.67 -21.16 -9.38
CA GLY A 91 8.66 -20.35 -10.60
C GLY A 91 7.71 -20.84 -11.69
N ASP A 92 6.82 -21.78 -11.38
CA ASP A 92 5.82 -22.31 -12.31
C ASP A 92 4.85 -21.22 -12.76
N SER A 93 4.60 -21.16 -14.04
CA SER A 93 4.01 -20.02 -14.73
C SER A 93 2.50 -19.84 -14.58
N ALA A 94 1.78 -20.74 -13.92
CA ALA A 94 0.34 -20.64 -13.73
C ALA A 94 -0.08 -21.31 -12.42
N ASN A 95 -0.03 -20.56 -11.32
CA ASN A 95 -0.38 -21.07 -10.00
C ASN A 95 -1.79 -20.58 -9.60
N TRP A 96 -2.81 -20.95 -10.36
CA TRP A 96 -4.22 -20.69 -10.08
C TRP A 96 -4.86 -21.95 -9.54
N SER A 97 -5.42 -21.87 -8.33
CA SER A 97 -6.07 -23.05 -7.73
C SER A 97 -7.46 -23.33 -8.25
N TYR A 98 -8.11 -22.34 -8.84
CA TYR A 98 -9.54 -22.34 -9.22
C TYR A 98 -10.49 -22.68 -8.07
N GLN A 99 -10.04 -22.58 -6.84
CA GLN A 99 -10.87 -22.75 -5.66
C GLN A 99 -11.61 -21.46 -5.32
N GLN A 100 -12.77 -21.59 -4.71
CA GLN A 100 -13.46 -20.47 -4.08
C GLN A 100 -12.84 -20.21 -2.71
N LEU A 101 -12.35 -18.99 -2.51
CA LEU A 101 -11.73 -18.51 -1.28
C LEU A 101 -12.39 -17.21 -0.85
N THR A 102 -12.44 -16.99 0.43
CA THR A 102 -12.93 -15.72 0.97
C THR A 102 -11.93 -14.58 0.70
N THR A 103 -12.45 -13.36 0.68
CA THR A 103 -11.61 -12.15 0.52
C THR A 103 -10.46 -12.12 1.52
N VAL A 104 -10.73 -12.48 2.79
CA VAL A 104 -9.69 -12.48 3.83
C VAL A 104 -8.63 -13.56 3.60
N GLU A 105 -9.00 -14.76 3.15
CA GLU A 105 -8.03 -15.82 2.80
C GLU A 105 -7.13 -15.39 1.65
N MET A 106 -7.68 -14.78 0.61
CA MET A 106 -6.90 -14.31 -0.53
C MET A 106 -5.93 -13.18 -0.16
N LEU A 107 -6.33 -12.27 0.75
CA LEU A 107 -5.43 -11.26 1.31
C LEU A 107 -4.34 -11.90 2.16
N THR A 108 -4.71 -12.82 3.05
CA THR A 108 -3.78 -13.52 3.96
C THR A 108 -2.64 -14.18 3.22
N ARG A 109 -2.97 -14.85 2.11
CA ARG A 109 -2.01 -15.55 1.22
C ARG A 109 -1.38 -14.62 0.18
N SER A 110 -1.79 -13.35 0.14
CA SER A 110 -1.30 -12.38 -0.84
C SER A 110 -1.47 -12.83 -2.30
N LEU A 111 -2.58 -13.52 -2.63
CA LEU A 111 -2.86 -13.94 -4.00
C LEU A 111 -2.98 -12.70 -4.91
N ASN A 112 -2.56 -12.85 -6.16
CA ASN A 112 -2.59 -11.76 -7.14
C ASN A 112 -3.93 -11.66 -7.89
N THR A 113 -4.68 -12.75 -7.94
CA THR A 113 -5.89 -12.89 -8.74
C THR A 113 -7.03 -12.01 -8.23
N LEU A 114 -7.27 -11.94 -6.91
CA LEU A 114 -8.34 -11.10 -6.38
C LEU A 114 -8.09 -9.61 -6.58
N PRO A 115 -6.90 -9.04 -6.27
CA PRO A 115 -6.61 -7.65 -6.61
C PRO A 115 -6.89 -7.32 -8.08
N ALA A 116 -6.49 -8.20 -9.01
CA ALA A 116 -6.76 -8.00 -10.43
C ALA A 116 -8.27 -8.01 -10.77
N GLN A 117 -9.05 -8.91 -10.17
CA GLN A 117 -10.51 -8.96 -10.33
C GLN A 117 -11.17 -7.69 -9.76
N LEU A 118 -10.72 -7.20 -8.60
CA LEU A 118 -11.21 -5.95 -8.00
C LEU A 118 -10.87 -4.74 -8.87
N ILE A 119 -9.61 -4.62 -9.33
CA ILE A 119 -9.20 -3.54 -10.24
C ILE A 119 -9.99 -3.59 -11.54
N LYS A 120 -10.32 -4.79 -12.06
CA LYS A 120 -11.19 -4.90 -13.24
C LYS A 120 -12.59 -4.36 -13.00
N LYS A 121 -13.14 -4.53 -11.80
CA LYS A 121 -14.45 -3.96 -11.42
C LYS A 121 -14.40 -2.45 -11.22
N MET A 122 -13.36 -1.94 -10.54
CA MET A 122 -13.21 -0.52 -10.23
C MET A 122 -12.63 0.31 -11.38
N THR A 123 -11.87 -0.27 -12.26
CA THR A 123 -10.94 0.24 -13.27
C THR A 123 -9.55 0.62 -12.71
N PRO A 124 -8.47 0.44 -13.50
CA PRO A 124 -7.13 0.90 -13.11
C PRO A 124 -7.05 2.40 -12.83
N ALA A 125 -7.76 3.21 -13.60
CA ALA A 125 -7.79 4.66 -13.44
C ALA A 125 -8.38 5.07 -12.08
N TYR A 126 -9.43 4.42 -11.61
CA TYR A 126 -10.00 4.69 -10.29
C TYR A 126 -8.98 4.39 -9.18
N SER A 127 -8.34 3.22 -9.22
CA SER A 127 -7.32 2.83 -8.23
C SER A 127 -6.12 3.79 -8.24
N TYR A 128 -5.65 4.18 -9.44
CA TYR A 128 -4.59 5.17 -9.61
C TYR A 128 -4.96 6.52 -8.97
N ASN A 129 -6.16 7.04 -9.26
CA ASN A 129 -6.62 8.30 -8.69
C ASN A 129 -6.81 8.21 -7.18
N PHE A 130 -7.28 7.07 -6.66
CA PHE A 130 -7.38 6.84 -5.23
C PHE A 130 -6.01 6.93 -4.54
N LEU A 131 -4.98 6.27 -5.08
CA LEU A 131 -3.62 6.35 -4.56
C LEU A 131 -3.06 7.78 -4.61
N LYS A 132 -3.32 8.51 -5.70
CA LYS A 132 -2.81 9.86 -5.94
C LYS A 132 -3.51 10.91 -5.09
N GLU A 133 -4.84 10.93 -5.09
CA GLU A 133 -5.65 12.02 -4.53
C GLU A 133 -6.05 11.78 -3.07
N LYS A 134 -6.30 10.51 -2.70
CA LYS A 134 -6.72 10.14 -1.35
C LYS A 134 -5.55 9.80 -0.44
N LEU A 135 -4.48 9.23 -0.99
CA LEU A 135 -3.35 8.73 -0.21
C LEU A 135 -2.05 9.50 -0.40
N ASP A 136 -2.03 10.50 -1.29
CA ASP A 136 -0.88 11.38 -1.56
C ASP A 136 0.39 10.61 -2.00
N ILE A 137 0.22 9.56 -2.83
CA ILE A 137 1.35 8.90 -3.48
C ILE A 137 1.79 9.78 -4.65
N THR A 138 2.84 10.57 -4.46
CA THR A 138 3.28 11.61 -5.40
C THR A 138 4.17 11.11 -6.52
N THR A 139 4.73 9.89 -6.35
CA THR A 139 5.70 9.30 -7.29
C THR A 139 5.08 8.60 -8.48
N LEU A 140 3.74 8.49 -8.53
CA LEU A 140 3.00 7.83 -9.61
C LEU A 140 3.23 8.53 -10.95
N ALA A 141 3.49 7.73 -11.98
CA ALA A 141 3.50 8.17 -13.37
C ALA A 141 2.13 7.90 -14.03
N ASP A 142 1.77 8.62 -15.08
CA ASP A 142 0.50 8.40 -15.79
C ASP A 142 0.38 6.97 -16.37
N SER A 143 1.53 6.35 -16.71
CA SER A 143 1.60 4.94 -17.12
C SER A 143 1.21 3.95 -16.04
N ASP A 144 1.16 4.37 -14.77
CA ASP A 144 0.76 3.51 -13.65
C ASP A 144 -0.78 3.35 -13.56
N ALA A 145 -1.56 4.12 -14.32
CA ALA A 145 -3.00 3.96 -14.48
C ALA A 145 -3.34 2.71 -15.33
N ASP A 146 -2.65 1.60 -15.11
CA ASP A 146 -2.84 0.32 -15.80
C ASP A 146 -2.89 -0.84 -14.79
N TYR A 147 -3.32 -2.02 -15.25
CA TYR A 147 -3.56 -3.19 -14.40
C TYR A 147 -2.34 -3.57 -13.56
N SER A 148 -1.17 -3.75 -14.18
CA SER A 148 0.01 -4.27 -13.48
C SER A 148 0.49 -3.36 -12.35
N PRO A 149 0.69 -2.04 -12.56
CA PRO A 149 1.17 -1.16 -11.50
C PRO A 149 0.28 -1.15 -10.26
N VAL A 150 -1.03 -0.92 -10.43
CA VAL A 150 -1.97 -0.80 -9.29
C VAL A 150 -2.38 -2.13 -8.66
N THR A 151 -2.16 -3.27 -9.34
CA THR A 151 -2.51 -4.60 -8.81
C THR A 151 -1.39 -5.23 -8.00
N VAL A 152 -0.15 -5.21 -8.53
CA VAL A 152 1.00 -5.94 -7.96
C VAL A 152 2.16 -5.02 -7.57
N GLY A 153 1.99 -3.71 -7.71
CA GLY A 153 2.94 -2.71 -7.24
C GLY A 153 4.15 -2.51 -8.15
N GLY A 154 4.06 -2.90 -9.42
CA GLY A 154 5.10 -2.65 -10.41
C GLY A 154 5.08 -1.20 -10.90
N LEU A 155 5.14 -0.23 -9.99
CA LEU A 155 5.08 1.20 -10.29
C LEU A 155 6.31 1.64 -11.07
N THR A 156 6.11 2.50 -12.07
CA THR A 156 7.15 3.02 -12.98
C THR A 156 8.30 3.67 -12.22
N ASN A 157 8.00 4.55 -11.28
CA ASN A 157 9.00 5.20 -10.45
C ASN A 157 9.17 4.55 -9.07
N GLY A 158 8.32 3.57 -8.72
CA GLY A 158 8.19 3.11 -7.33
C GLY A 158 7.49 4.12 -6.43
N THR A 159 7.56 3.91 -5.12
CA THR A 159 7.07 4.85 -4.11
C THR A 159 8.11 5.04 -3.01
N LYS A 160 8.04 6.14 -2.30
CA LYS A 160 8.86 6.40 -1.12
C LYS A 160 8.32 5.64 0.10
N LEU A 161 9.20 5.26 1.02
CA LEU A 161 8.78 4.56 2.23
C LEU A 161 7.85 5.43 3.09
N GLU A 162 8.12 6.73 3.22
CA GLU A 162 7.28 7.67 3.95
C GLU A 162 5.86 7.77 3.39
N GLU A 163 5.72 7.78 2.05
CA GLU A 163 4.40 7.81 1.38
C GLU A 163 3.62 6.52 1.64
N LEU A 164 4.30 5.37 1.54
CA LEU A 164 3.68 4.07 1.77
C LEU A 164 3.22 3.91 3.22
N VAL A 165 4.05 4.26 4.21
CA VAL A 165 3.67 4.23 5.63
C VAL A 165 2.55 5.24 5.90
N GLY A 166 2.64 6.44 5.32
CA GLY A 166 1.60 7.46 5.39
C GLY A 166 0.27 7.02 4.78
N ALA A 167 0.29 6.20 3.73
CA ALA A 167 -0.94 5.62 3.16
C ALA A 167 -1.58 4.58 4.09
N TYR A 168 -0.77 3.79 4.80
CA TYR A 168 -1.27 2.76 5.71
C TYR A 168 -1.88 3.29 7.03
N MET A 169 -1.63 4.55 7.40
CA MET A 169 -2.21 5.14 8.62
C MET A 169 -3.75 5.08 8.65
N ILE A 170 -4.39 5.13 7.48
CA ILE A 170 -5.85 5.13 7.35
C ILE A 170 -6.52 3.91 8.00
N PHE A 171 -5.82 2.78 8.09
CA PHE A 171 -6.35 1.55 8.67
C PHE A 171 -6.38 1.54 10.21
N GLY A 172 -5.64 2.44 10.85
CA GLY A 172 -5.56 2.51 12.32
C GLY A 172 -6.27 3.72 12.93
N ASN A 173 -6.84 4.61 12.10
CA ASN A 173 -7.39 5.88 12.58
C ASN A 173 -8.80 6.23 12.05
N GLY A 174 -9.55 5.22 11.59
CA GLY A 174 -10.89 5.45 11.04
C GLY A 174 -10.91 6.04 9.63
N GLY A 175 -9.91 5.72 8.81
CA GLY A 175 -9.87 6.07 7.40
C GLY A 175 -9.33 7.45 7.07
N LYS A 176 -8.68 8.12 8.03
CA LYS A 176 -8.21 9.49 7.90
C LYS A 176 -6.78 9.54 7.37
N LYS A 177 -6.56 10.30 6.31
CA LYS A 177 -5.22 10.56 5.76
C LYS A 177 -4.78 11.97 6.18
N TYR A 178 -3.77 12.02 7.03
CA TYR A 178 -3.08 13.25 7.45
C TYR A 178 -1.82 13.46 6.61
N ASP A 179 -1.37 14.71 6.55
CA ASP A 179 -0.07 15.02 5.99
C ASP A 179 1.06 14.45 6.85
N VAL A 180 2.07 13.89 6.18
CA VAL A 180 3.29 13.41 6.86
C VAL A 180 4.10 14.62 7.32
N THR A 181 4.46 14.66 8.59
CA THR A 181 5.24 15.78 9.14
C THR A 181 6.36 15.32 10.07
N TYR A 182 7.46 16.05 10.02
CA TYR A 182 8.65 15.90 10.86
C TYR A 182 8.73 16.97 11.93
N VAL A 183 7.98 18.08 11.77
CA VAL A 183 7.99 19.24 12.65
C VAL A 183 6.56 19.57 13.00
N SER A 184 6.22 19.56 14.28
CA SER A 184 4.90 19.93 14.78
C SER A 184 4.72 21.41 14.98
N LYS A 185 5.81 22.09 15.42
CA LYS A 185 5.80 23.53 15.73
C LYS A 185 7.19 24.13 15.57
N VAL A 186 7.25 25.38 15.13
CA VAL A 186 8.45 26.23 15.17
C VAL A 186 8.08 27.54 15.83
N GLU A 187 8.86 27.98 16.82
CA GLU A 187 8.68 29.24 17.55
C GLU A 187 9.89 30.13 17.33
N ASP A 188 9.66 31.45 17.38
CA ASP A 188 10.73 32.45 17.46
C ASP A 188 11.32 32.54 18.88
N ALA A 189 12.30 33.43 19.06
CA ALA A 189 12.96 33.66 20.35
C ALA A 189 11.99 34.22 21.43
N ASP A 190 10.91 34.83 21.04
CA ASP A 190 9.88 35.43 21.90
C ASP A 190 8.73 34.46 22.22
N GLY A 191 8.78 33.22 21.67
CA GLY A 191 7.76 32.20 21.87
C GLY A 191 6.56 32.28 20.94
N ASN A 192 6.60 33.14 19.92
CA ASN A 192 5.53 33.22 18.94
C ASN A 192 5.64 32.09 17.93
N ALA A 193 4.54 31.40 17.61
CA ALA A 193 4.52 30.34 16.62
C ALA A 193 4.77 30.93 15.23
N ILE A 194 5.88 30.51 14.59
CA ILE A 194 6.19 30.78 13.18
C ILE A 194 5.53 29.75 12.28
N TYR A 195 5.44 28.50 12.75
CA TYR A 195 4.80 27.38 12.07
C TYR A 195 4.11 26.49 13.10
N GLU A 196 2.93 26.04 12.79
CA GLU A 196 2.22 25.00 13.53
C GLU A 196 1.54 24.04 12.54
N LYS A 197 1.69 22.75 12.79
CA LYS A 197 1.08 21.72 11.95
C LYS A 197 -0.43 21.85 11.99
N SER A 198 -1.08 21.76 10.83
CA SER A 198 -2.53 21.64 10.72
C SER A 198 -2.99 20.26 11.19
N ASP A 199 -4.07 20.21 11.97
CA ASP A 199 -4.79 18.98 12.33
C ASP A 199 -5.77 18.49 11.24
N GLY A 200 -5.75 19.12 10.07
CA GLY A 200 -6.62 18.76 8.94
C GLY A 200 -6.30 17.36 8.40
N TYR A 201 -7.32 16.69 7.92
CA TYR A 201 -7.22 15.37 7.28
C TYR A 201 -8.16 15.25 6.09
N LYS A 202 -7.85 14.31 5.19
CA LYS A 202 -8.77 13.84 4.15
C LYS A 202 -9.42 12.53 4.62
N GLN A 203 -10.74 12.39 4.50
CA GLN A 203 -11.37 11.09 4.66
C GLN A 203 -11.07 10.27 3.40
N ALA A 204 -10.18 9.29 3.50
CA ALA A 204 -9.77 8.45 2.38
C ALA A 204 -10.75 7.30 2.16
N ILE A 205 -11.15 6.63 3.25
CA ILE A 205 -12.14 5.54 3.29
C ILE A 205 -13.05 5.72 4.51
N SER A 206 -14.18 5.05 4.54
CA SER A 206 -15.09 5.07 5.69
C SER A 206 -14.44 4.43 6.93
N GLU A 207 -14.94 4.80 8.11
CA GLU A 207 -14.48 4.22 9.38
C GLU A 207 -14.71 2.71 9.43
N SER A 208 -15.85 2.24 8.92
CA SER A 208 -16.16 0.81 8.82
C SER A 208 -15.19 0.06 7.91
N THR A 209 -14.87 0.62 6.75
CA THR A 209 -13.85 0.06 5.85
C THR A 209 -12.49 -0.01 6.51
N ALA A 210 -12.06 1.05 7.19
CA ALA A 210 -10.79 1.07 7.91
C ALA A 210 -10.73 -0.03 8.99
N TYR A 211 -11.79 -0.18 9.79
CA TYR A 211 -11.89 -1.22 10.81
C TYR A 211 -11.79 -2.62 10.21
N VAL A 212 -12.59 -2.92 9.18
CA VAL A 212 -12.59 -4.24 8.53
C VAL A 212 -11.23 -4.54 7.92
N MET A 213 -10.63 -3.59 7.20
CA MET A 213 -9.30 -3.76 6.60
C MET A 213 -8.21 -4.01 7.66
N ASN A 214 -8.24 -3.29 8.78
CA ASN A 214 -7.32 -3.53 9.89
C ASN A 214 -7.40 -4.98 10.38
N ARG A 215 -8.64 -5.47 10.60
CA ARG A 215 -8.87 -6.87 11.03
C ARG A 215 -8.45 -7.89 9.97
N MET A 216 -8.70 -7.62 8.69
CA MET A 216 -8.25 -8.50 7.60
C MET A 216 -6.72 -8.59 7.55
N MET A 217 -6.01 -7.46 7.68
CA MET A 217 -4.55 -7.44 7.66
C MET A 217 -3.92 -8.15 8.86
N GLN A 218 -4.58 -8.19 10.03
CA GLN A 218 -4.11 -8.98 11.17
C GLN A 218 -3.95 -10.46 10.81
N ASN A 219 -4.80 -11.01 9.93
CA ASN A 219 -4.70 -12.40 9.50
C ASN A 219 -3.40 -12.68 8.72
N VAL A 220 -2.86 -11.70 8.00
CA VAL A 220 -1.57 -11.84 7.30
C VAL A 220 -0.43 -12.19 8.26
N ILE A 221 -0.52 -11.73 9.53
CA ILE A 221 0.47 -11.98 10.58
C ILE A 221 0.09 -13.20 11.42
N THR A 222 -1.20 -13.35 11.77
CA THR A 222 -1.65 -14.30 12.81
C THR A 222 -1.94 -15.69 12.28
N GLN A 223 -2.38 -15.81 11.02
CA GLN A 223 -2.73 -17.10 10.43
C GLN A 223 -1.48 -17.91 10.04
N GLN A 224 -1.62 -19.24 10.03
CA GLN A 224 -0.53 -20.15 9.71
C GLN A 224 -0.04 -20.03 8.26
N ASP A 225 -0.95 -19.76 7.33
CA ASP A 225 -0.69 -19.53 5.89
C ASP A 225 -0.49 -18.05 5.54
N GLY A 226 -0.45 -17.18 6.55
CA GLY A 226 -0.18 -15.76 6.39
C GLY A 226 1.25 -15.48 5.94
N THR A 227 1.41 -14.63 4.92
CA THR A 227 2.74 -14.29 4.37
C THR A 227 3.63 -13.55 5.36
N GLY A 228 3.05 -12.89 6.37
CA GLY A 228 3.74 -12.18 7.44
C GLY A 228 3.91 -12.98 8.75
N ARG A 229 3.62 -14.29 8.77
CA ARG A 229 3.58 -15.10 10.00
C ARG A 229 4.86 -15.09 10.84
N TYR A 230 6.00 -14.77 10.22
CA TYR A 230 7.28 -14.68 10.91
C TYR A 230 7.58 -13.30 11.53
N ALA A 231 6.69 -12.32 11.34
CA ALA A 231 6.80 -10.98 11.92
C ALA A 231 6.09 -10.84 13.28
N LYS A 232 5.88 -11.95 13.99
CA LYS A 232 5.24 -11.98 15.31
C LYS A 232 6.19 -11.52 16.41
#